data_fe979dc4945341bddf87ff2ca3bdd39f
#
_entry.id   fe979dc4945341bddf87ff2ca3bdd39f
#
_cell.length_a   1.000
_cell.length_b   1.000
_cell.length_c   1.000
_cell.angle_alpha   90.00
_cell.angle_beta   90.00
_cell.angle_gamma   90.00
#
_symmetry.space_group_name_H-M   'P 1'
#
loop_
_entity.id
_entity.type
_entity.pdbx_description
1 polymer ?
#
loop_
_entity_poly.entity_id
_entity_poly.type
_entity_poly.pdbx_seq_one_letter_code
_entity_poly.pdbx_strand_id
1 'polypeptide(L)'
;YAKPPKHLDTLLSLLSENFMAHGGFLSGGAAYNQWNVYAAPFAKGLTYSECKQCVQAFIFDANQSLVSKGGQLVFSSLNIEFSVPEFMKDLDAWGPGGVINGKYSDYINEAEMLTEALLEVIEEGDGHGKAHTFPNFIFALRREFIDHPLMKKLHQVIAKCPTPYLANM
;
A
#
# COMPACT_ATOMS: atom_id res chain seq x y z
N TYR A 1 5.57 -22.40 -10.91
CA TYR A 1 5.03 -21.35 -10.04
C TYR A 1 6.10 -20.88 -9.07
N ALA A 2 6.18 -19.56 -8.84
CA ALA A 2 7.10 -19.00 -7.85
C ALA A 2 6.71 -19.45 -6.44
N LYS A 3 7.71 -19.52 -5.55
CA LYS A 3 7.45 -19.74 -4.12
C LYS A 3 6.85 -18.47 -3.51
N PRO A 4 6.12 -18.56 -2.39
CA PRO A 4 5.64 -17.39 -1.66
C PRO A 4 6.80 -16.42 -1.33
N PRO A 5 6.58 -15.10 -1.39
CA PRO A 5 7.62 -14.11 -1.11
C PRO A 5 8.11 -14.21 0.34
N LYS A 6 9.37 -13.86 0.56
CA LYS A 6 9.99 -13.85 1.89
C LYS A 6 10.37 -12.45 2.36
N HIS A 7 10.40 -11.48 1.46
CA HIS A 7 10.82 -10.11 1.73
C HIS A 7 9.77 -9.13 1.23
N LEU A 8 9.71 -7.95 1.84
CA LEU A 8 8.74 -6.90 1.51
C LEU A 8 8.88 -6.44 0.05
N ASP A 9 10.10 -6.18 -0.42
CA ASP A 9 10.38 -5.80 -1.80
C ASP A 9 9.85 -6.81 -2.81
N THR A 10 10.09 -8.10 -2.55
CA THR A 10 9.61 -9.19 -3.40
C THR A 10 8.08 -9.28 -3.40
N LEU A 11 7.43 -9.10 -2.23
CA LEU A 11 5.96 -9.04 -2.15
C LEU A 11 5.44 -7.89 -3.00
N LEU A 12 5.99 -6.70 -2.83
CA LEU A 12 5.52 -5.50 -3.52
C LEU A 12 5.76 -5.58 -5.03
N SER A 13 6.89 -6.16 -5.48
CA SER A 13 7.14 -6.43 -6.89
C SER A 13 6.10 -7.38 -7.49
N LEU A 14 5.74 -8.46 -6.78
CA LEU A 14 4.68 -9.38 -7.22
C LEU A 14 3.31 -8.69 -7.31
N LEU A 15 3.01 -7.73 -6.42
CA LEU A 15 1.78 -6.95 -6.48
C LEU A 15 1.77 -6.03 -7.72
N SER A 16 2.91 -5.42 -8.08
CA SER A 16 3.04 -4.62 -9.30
C SER A 16 2.84 -5.48 -10.55
N GLU A 17 3.48 -6.64 -10.63
CA GLU A 17 3.31 -7.59 -11.73
C GLU A 17 1.85 -8.06 -11.86
N ASN A 18 1.19 -8.27 -10.72
CA ASN A 18 -0.21 -8.69 -10.67
C ASN A 18 -1.15 -7.57 -11.18
N PHE A 19 -0.89 -6.31 -10.84
CA PHE A 19 -1.62 -5.18 -11.44
C PHE A 19 -1.47 -5.15 -12.96
N MET A 20 -0.24 -5.32 -13.47
CA MET A 20 0.00 -5.36 -14.92
C MET A 20 -0.72 -6.52 -15.60
N ALA A 21 -0.69 -7.71 -15.00
CA ALA A 21 -1.41 -8.87 -15.54
C ALA A 21 -2.92 -8.63 -15.60
N HIS A 22 -3.51 -8.08 -14.54
CA HIS A 22 -4.94 -7.76 -14.49
C HIS A 22 -5.33 -6.72 -15.53
N GLY A 23 -4.51 -5.71 -15.79
CA GLY A 23 -4.76 -4.70 -16.80
C GLY A 23 -4.94 -5.26 -18.22
N GLY A 24 -4.42 -6.47 -18.48
CA GLY A 24 -4.61 -7.18 -19.76
C GLY A 24 -5.92 -7.98 -19.86
N PHE A 25 -6.55 -8.30 -18.73
CA PHE A 25 -7.72 -9.20 -18.68
C PHE A 25 -8.99 -8.52 -18.18
N LEU A 26 -8.86 -7.48 -17.37
CA LEU A 26 -10.00 -6.77 -16.79
C LEU A 26 -10.31 -5.52 -17.61
N SER A 27 -11.60 -5.26 -17.87
CA SER A 27 -12.07 -4.03 -18.49
C SER A 27 -12.07 -2.81 -17.56
N GLY A 28 -11.94 -3.06 -16.26
CA GLY A 28 -11.84 -2.04 -15.21
C GLY A 28 -10.48 -2.05 -14.53
N GLY A 29 -10.41 -1.57 -13.29
CA GLY A 29 -9.23 -1.57 -12.47
C GLY A 29 -9.15 -2.75 -11.50
N ALA A 30 -8.03 -2.87 -10.82
CA ALA A 30 -7.81 -3.78 -9.70
C ALA A 30 -7.49 -3.00 -8.43
N ALA A 31 -7.90 -3.51 -7.28
CA ALA A 31 -7.63 -2.88 -5.98
C ALA A 31 -7.08 -3.89 -4.97
N TYR A 32 -6.13 -3.46 -4.17
CA TYR A 32 -5.72 -4.19 -2.96
C TYR A 32 -6.34 -3.53 -1.73
N ASN A 33 -7.19 -4.29 -1.04
CA ASN A 33 -7.81 -3.86 0.20
C ASN A 33 -6.88 -4.10 1.38
N GLN A 34 -6.87 -3.19 2.37
CA GLN A 34 -6.04 -3.27 3.57
C GLN A 34 -4.57 -3.59 3.25
N TRP A 35 -4.06 -3.01 2.15
CA TRP A 35 -2.75 -3.30 1.60
C TRP A 35 -1.63 -3.26 2.65
N ASN A 36 -1.60 -2.21 3.46
CA ASN A 36 -0.60 -2.00 4.49
C ASN A 36 -0.69 -3.04 5.62
N VAL A 37 -1.90 -3.48 5.98
CA VAL A 37 -2.11 -4.50 7.02
C VAL A 37 -1.62 -5.87 6.55
N TYR A 38 -1.97 -6.26 5.32
CA TYR A 38 -1.50 -7.53 4.75
C TYR A 38 0.00 -7.55 4.47
N ALA A 39 0.61 -6.41 4.18
CA ALA A 39 2.06 -6.29 3.99
C ALA A 39 2.86 -6.19 5.29
N ALA A 40 2.23 -5.82 6.41
CA ALA A 40 2.89 -5.56 7.68
C ALA A 40 3.77 -6.71 8.19
N PRO A 41 3.38 -8.01 8.11
CA PRO A 41 4.25 -9.10 8.52
C PRO A 41 5.60 -9.17 7.78
N PHE A 42 5.66 -8.64 6.56
CA PHE A 42 6.88 -8.59 5.74
C PHE A 42 7.77 -7.40 6.07
N ALA A 43 7.23 -6.40 6.75
CA ALA A 43 7.98 -5.22 7.20
C ALA A 43 8.66 -5.43 8.57
N LYS A 44 8.37 -6.53 9.25
CA LYS A 44 8.94 -6.84 10.57
C LYS A 44 10.46 -6.90 10.52
N GLY A 45 11.10 -6.10 11.37
CA GLY A 45 12.56 -6.03 11.47
C GLY A 45 13.24 -5.12 10.46
N LEU A 46 12.49 -4.52 9.53
CA LEU A 46 13.02 -3.48 8.66
C LEU A 46 13.11 -2.13 9.40
N THR A 47 14.11 -1.36 9.04
CA THR A 47 14.17 0.06 9.42
C THR A 47 13.14 0.86 8.62
N TYR A 48 12.78 2.03 9.12
CA TYR A 48 11.89 2.95 8.41
C TYR A 48 12.38 3.29 7.00
N SER A 49 13.69 3.53 6.85
CA SER A 49 14.30 3.86 5.55
C SER A 49 14.18 2.70 4.55
N GLU A 50 14.42 1.47 4.98
CA GLU A 50 14.27 0.28 4.13
C GLU A 50 12.81 0.08 3.72
N CYS A 51 11.88 0.23 4.67
CA CYS A 51 10.45 0.16 4.42
C CYS A 51 10.01 1.22 3.40
N LYS A 52 10.39 2.48 3.60
CA LYS A 52 10.07 3.59 2.71
C LYS A 52 10.64 3.34 1.29
N GLN A 53 11.86 2.83 1.18
CA GLN A 53 12.47 2.50 -0.11
C GLN A 53 11.67 1.43 -0.85
N CYS A 54 11.20 0.38 -0.16
CA CYS A 54 10.35 -0.64 -0.76
C CYS A 54 9.01 -0.07 -1.25
N VAL A 55 8.37 0.77 -0.43
CA VAL A 55 7.10 1.43 -0.78
C VAL A 55 7.30 2.37 -1.97
N GLN A 56 8.37 3.18 -1.99
CA GLN A 56 8.67 4.09 -3.09
C GLN A 56 8.87 3.33 -4.40
N ALA A 57 9.65 2.26 -4.40
CA ALA A 57 9.87 1.42 -5.59
C ALA A 57 8.55 0.86 -6.12
N PHE A 58 7.69 0.34 -5.23
CA PHE A 58 6.38 -0.19 -5.60
C PHE A 58 5.47 0.87 -6.24
N ILE A 59 5.40 2.07 -5.64
CA ILE A 59 4.55 3.14 -6.17
C ILE A 59 5.07 3.63 -7.51
N PHE A 60 6.38 3.74 -7.67
CA PHE A 60 6.99 4.14 -8.94
C PHE A 60 6.73 3.10 -10.03
N ASP A 61 6.89 1.81 -9.72
CA ASP A 61 6.56 0.73 -10.65
C ASP A 61 5.09 0.78 -11.07
N ALA A 62 4.17 0.89 -10.11
CA ALA A 62 2.74 0.95 -10.39
C ALA A 62 2.35 2.19 -11.21
N ASN A 63 3.00 3.35 -10.97
CA ASN A 63 2.72 4.60 -11.67
C ASN A 63 3.32 4.64 -13.09
N GLN A 64 4.41 3.89 -13.34
CA GLN A 64 5.13 3.90 -14.63
C GLN A 64 4.78 2.70 -15.52
N SER A 65 4.14 1.68 -14.97
CA SER A 65 3.81 0.45 -15.69
C SER A 65 2.77 0.71 -16.77
N LEU A 66 3.15 0.52 -18.03
CA LEU A 66 2.27 0.62 -19.18
C LEU A 66 1.83 -0.79 -19.61
N VAL A 67 0.55 -0.94 -19.89
CA VAL A 67 0.06 -2.19 -20.49
C VAL A 67 0.54 -2.25 -21.93
N SER A 68 1.11 -3.37 -22.35
CA SER A 68 1.69 -3.58 -23.68
C SER A 68 0.71 -3.38 -24.84
N LYS A 69 -0.60 -3.36 -24.57
CA LYS A 69 -1.66 -3.10 -25.54
C LYS A 69 -2.23 -1.69 -25.37
N GLY A 70 -1.64 -0.71 -26.05
CA GLY A 70 -2.24 0.61 -26.21
C GLY A 70 -1.68 1.74 -25.34
N GLY A 71 -0.62 1.53 -24.55
CA GLY A 71 0.04 2.59 -23.79
C GLY A 71 -0.78 3.22 -22.68
N GLN A 72 -1.80 2.51 -22.16
CA GLN A 72 -2.58 2.95 -21.02
C GLN A 72 -1.93 2.50 -19.70
N LEU A 73 -1.96 3.38 -18.70
CA LEU A 73 -1.64 3.01 -17.33
C LEU A 73 -2.66 2.02 -16.78
N VAL A 74 -2.20 1.14 -15.90
CA VAL A 74 -3.08 0.18 -15.23
C VAL A 74 -3.93 0.92 -14.20
N PHE A 75 -5.26 0.87 -14.37
CA PHE A 75 -6.18 1.38 -13.35
C PHE A 75 -6.06 0.54 -12.09
N SER A 76 -5.43 1.10 -11.08
CA SER A 76 -5.12 0.41 -9.83
C SER A 76 -5.49 1.28 -8.63
N SER A 77 -5.83 0.64 -7.53
CA SER A 77 -6.16 1.32 -6.27
C SER A 77 -5.54 0.58 -5.09
N LEU A 78 -5.13 1.34 -4.09
CA LEU A 78 -4.72 0.83 -2.78
C LEU A 78 -5.70 1.35 -1.73
N ASN A 79 -6.37 0.45 -1.03
CA ASN A 79 -7.18 0.78 0.13
C ASN A 79 -6.32 0.61 1.38
N ILE A 80 -6.14 1.70 2.12
CA ILE A 80 -5.17 1.84 3.20
C ILE A 80 -5.92 2.08 4.52
N GLU A 81 -5.52 1.35 5.55
CA GLU A 81 -5.94 1.60 6.92
C GLU A 81 -4.89 2.46 7.64
N PHE A 82 -5.27 3.21 8.66
CA PHE A 82 -4.31 3.97 9.46
C PHE A 82 -3.45 3.07 10.34
N SER A 83 -4.07 2.02 10.84
CA SER A 83 -3.47 0.98 11.67
C SER A 83 -4.22 -0.32 11.42
N VAL A 84 -3.98 -1.38 12.20
CA VAL A 84 -4.73 -2.65 12.11
C VAL A 84 -6.15 -2.44 12.66
N PRO A 85 -7.20 -2.52 11.82
CA PRO A 85 -8.56 -2.31 12.30
C PRO A 85 -9.04 -3.46 13.17
N GLU A 86 -10.02 -3.19 14.05
CA GLU A 86 -10.49 -4.12 15.06
C GLU A 86 -10.89 -5.49 14.47
N PHE A 87 -11.58 -5.49 13.33
CA PHE A 87 -12.04 -6.72 12.69
C PHE A 87 -10.91 -7.60 12.11
N MET A 88 -9.68 -7.09 12.02
CA MET A 88 -8.50 -7.84 11.54
C MET A 88 -7.57 -8.28 12.65
N LYS A 89 -7.67 -7.71 13.84
CA LYS A 89 -6.70 -7.96 14.93
C LYS A 89 -6.51 -9.43 15.25
N ASP A 90 -7.61 -10.20 15.31
CA ASP A 90 -7.59 -11.61 15.67
C ASP A 90 -7.42 -12.56 14.49
N LEU A 91 -7.30 -12.03 13.27
CA LEU A 91 -7.06 -12.85 12.09
C LEU A 91 -5.61 -13.33 12.05
N ASP A 92 -5.42 -14.54 11.50
CA ASP A 92 -4.10 -15.11 11.29
C ASP A 92 -3.30 -14.29 10.28
N ALA A 93 -2.12 -13.85 10.68
CA ALA A 93 -1.24 -13.06 9.83
C ALA A 93 -0.40 -13.98 8.93
N TRP A 94 -0.64 -13.88 7.62
CA TRP A 94 0.18 -14.54 6.61
C TRP A 94 1.46 -13.76 6.37
N GLY A 95 2.59 -14.38 6.64
CA GLY A 95 3.90 -13.73 6.60
C GLY A 95 4.86 -14.32 5.58
N PRO A 96 6.14 -13.98 5.71
CA PRO A 96 7.21 -14.43 4.85
C PRO A 96 7.21 -15.93 4.61
N GLY A 97 7.29 -16.35 3.32
CA GLY A 97 7.26 -17.75 2.94
C GLY A 97 5.88 -18.39 2.89
N GLY A 98 4.80 -17.61 3.07
CA GLY A 98 3.42 -18.08 3.00
C GLY A 98 3.00 -18.92 4.20
N VAL A 99 3.54 -18.62 5.38
CA VAL A 99 3.18 -19.28 6.65
C VAL A 99 2.46 -18.31 7.57
N ILE A 100 1.61 -18.85 8.44
CA ILE A 100 0.96 -18.06 9.49
C ILE A 100 2.02 -17.74 10.55
N ASN A 101 2.14 -16.45 10.88
CA ASN A 101 3.13 -15.95 11.83
C ASN A 101 2.48 -14.98 12.82
N GLY A 102 1.66 -15.51 13.72
CA GLY A 102 0.93 -14.73 14.71
C GLY A 102 -0.39 -14.17 14.20
N LYS A 103 -0.80 -13.06 14.78
CA LYS A 103 -2.03 -12.32 14.44
C LYS A 103 -1.68 -10.96 13.84
N TYR A 104 -2.60 -10.35 13.09
CA TYR A 104 -2.33 -9.00 12.57
C TYR A 104 -2.15 -7.96 13.68
N SER A 105 -2.76 -8.16 14.86
CA SER A 105 -2.49 -7.34 16.06
C SER A 105 -1.02 -7.30 16.48
N ASP A 106 -0.22 -8.30 16.11
CA ASP A 106 1.22 -8.35 16.43
C ASP A 106 2.07 -7.43 15.52
N TYR A 107 1.45 -6.82 14.48
CA TYR A 107 2.10 -6.04 13.43
C TYR A 107 1.54 -4.62 13.30
N ILE A 108 0.96 -4.07 14.37
CA ILE A 108 0.40 -2.70 14.38
C ILE A 108 1.46 -1.67 13.99
N ASN A 109 2.63 -1.75 14.60
CA ASN A 109 3.73 -0.80 14.33
C ASN A 109 4.20 -0.86 12.87
N GLU A 110 4.29 -2.05 12.30
CA GLU A 110 4.70 -2.26 10.91
C GLU A 110 3.62 -1.76 9.93
N ALA A 111 2.34 -1.96 10.25
CA ALA A 111 1.23 -1.43 9.44
C ALA A 111 1.22 0.10 9.42
N GLU A 112 1.43 0.73 10.59
CA GLU A 112 1.53 2.18 10.73
C GLU A 112 2.78 2.73 10.02
N MET A 113 3.91 2.04 10.14
CA MET A 113 5.15 2.39 9.44
C MET A 113 4.97 2.37 7.91
N LEU A 114 4.28 1.38 7.37
CA LEU A 114 3.95 1.31 5.93
C LEU A 114 3.02 2.45 5.51
N THR A 115 2.03 2.79 6.34
CA THR A 115 1.14 3.92 6.08
C THR A 115 1.88 5.25 6.10
N GLU A 116 2.76 5.43 7.07
CA GLU A 116 3.57 6.65 7.18
C GLU A 116 4.52 6.79 5.99
N ALA A 117 5.23 5.72 5.62
CA ALA A 117 6.10 5.68 4.46
C ALA A 117 5.35 6.00 3.17
N LEU A 118 4.14 5.45 3.00
CA LEU A 118 3.30 5.72 1.84
C LEU A 118 2.89 7.20 1.78
N LEU A 119 2.49 7.79 2.91
CA LEU A 119 2.13 9.22 2.96
C LEU A 119 3.29 10.12 2.54
N GLU A 120 4.52 9.79 2.93
CA GLU A 120 5.70 10.53 2.50
C GLU A 120 5.98 10.37 1.00
N VAL A 121 5.87 9.15 0.47
CA VAL A 121 6.04 8.91 -0.98
C VAL A 121 4.98 9.66 -1.80
N ILE A 122 3.74 9.73 -1.33
CA ILE A 122 2.67 10.52 -1.98
C ILE A 122 3.01 12.01 -1.95
N GLU A 123 3.50 12.51 -0.82
CA GLU A 123 3.85 13.93 -0.65
C GLU A 123 5.04 14.34 -1.52
N GLU A 124 6.03 13.48 -1.68
CA GLU A 124 7.22 13.70 -2.50
C GLU A 124 6.90 13.70 -4.00
N GLY A 125 5.91 12.88 -4.42
CA GLY A 125 5.55 12.74 -5.82
C GLY A 125 6.58 11.94 -6.63
N ASP A 126 6.51 12.06 -7.95
CA ASP A 126 7.45 11.43 -8.87
C ASP A 126 8.82 12.15 -8.88
N GLY A 127 9.76 11.69 -9.73
CA GLY A 127 11.09 12.28 -9.87
C GLY A 127 11.10 13.76 -10.29
N HIS A 128 9.96 14.33 -10.66
CA HIS A 128 9.76 15.75 -10.99
C HIS A 128 8.87 16.46 -9.95
N GLY A 129 8.54 15.81 -8.84
CA GLY A 129 7.64 16.33 -7.80
C GLY A 129 6.18 16.40 -8.22
N LYS A 130 5.77 15.66 -9.26
CA LYS A 130 4.36 15.58 -9.68
C LYS A 130 3.65 14.47 -8.93
N ALA A 131 2.37 14.71 -8.64
CA ALA A 131 1.51 13.70 -8.02
C ALA A 131 1.44 12.43 -8.88
N HIS A 132 1.49 11.27 -8.22
CA HIS A 132 1.30 9.98 -8.87
C HIS A 132 -0.12 9.87 -9.43
N THR A 133 -0.27 9.35 -10.65
CA THR A 133 -1.57 9.15 -11.29
C THR A 133 -2.22 7.86 -10.78
N PHE A 134 -1.44 6.81 -10.65
CA PHE A 134 -1.84 5.50 -10.12
C PHE A 134 -0.74 4.94 -9.22
N PRO A 135 -1.11 4.07 -8.28
CA PRO A 135 -2.47 3.66 -7.89
C PRO A 135 -3.27 4.81 -7.25
N ASN A 136 -4.61 4.75 -7.30
CA ASN A 136 -5.45 5.61 -6.48
C ASN A 136 -5.27 5.24 -5.00
N PHE A 137 -4.98 6.21 -4.16
CA PHE A 137 -4.80 6.00 -2.72
C PHE A 137 -6.11 6.29 -2.00
N ILE A 138 -6.71 5.28 -1.38
CA ILE A 138 -8.02 5.38 -0.71
C ILE A 138 -7.81 5.06 0.76
N PHE A 139 -7.90 6.07 1.62
CA PHE A 139 -7.76 5.94 3.07
C PHE A 139 -9.12 5.68 3.72
N ALA A 140 -9.21 4.60 4.49
CA ALA A 140 -10.42 4.22 5.21
C ALA A 140 -10.62 5.10 6.45
N LEU A 141 -11.68 5.92 6.45
CA LEU A 141 -12.07 6.71 7.62
C LEU A 141 -12.92 5.83 8.54
N ARG A 142 -12.32 5.31 9.58
CA ARG A 142 -12.99 4.58 10.65
C ARG A 142 -13.06 5.42 11.91
N ARG A 143 -14.13 5.26 12.68
CA ARG A 143 -14.31 5.98 13.95
C ARG A 143 -13.16 5.75 14.92
N GLU A 144 -12.62 4.54 14.94
CA GLU A 144 -11.49 4.13 15.80
C GLU A 144 -10.17 4.86 15.47
N PHE A 145 -10.03 5.41 14.26
CA PHE A 145 -8.82 6.10 13.81
C PHE A 145 -8.97 7.61 13.65
N ILE A 146 -10.09 8.19 14.11
CA ILE A 146 -10.36 9.62 13.91
C ILE A 146 -9.31 10.54 14.58
N ASP A 147 -8.80 10.10 15.73
CA ASP A 147 -7.76 10.80 16.50
C ASP A 147 -6.35 10.21 16.28
N HIS A 148 -6.20 9.34 15.28
CA HIS A 148 -4.91 8.72 15.01
C HIS A 148 -3.88 9.76 14.51
N PRO A 149 -2.61 9.71 14.98
CA PRO A 149 -1.59 10.72 14.60
C PRO A 149 -1.41 10.85 13.08
N LEU A 150 -1.48 9.75 12.33
CA LEU A 150 -1.35 9.74 10.88
C LEU A 150 -2.52 10.44 10.16
N MET A 151 -3.68 10.64 10.81
CA MET A 151 -4.78 11.43 10.27
C MET A 151 -4.35 12.87 10.02
N LYS A 152 -3.62 13.47 10.97
CA LYS A 152 -3.09 14.84 10.80
C LYS A 152 -2.10 14.90 9.63
N LYS A 153 -1.21 13.90 9.52
CA LYS A 153 -0.25 13.80 8.41
C LYS A 153 -0.98 13.66 7.07
N LEU A 154 -2.01 12.81 7.00
CA LEU A 154 -2.83 12.68 5.79
C LEU A 154 -3.45 14.01 5.36
N HIS A 155 -4.03 14.78 6.28
CA HIS A 155 -4.60 16.10 5.94
C HIS A 155 -3.54 17.07 5.41
N GLN A 156 -2.32 17.04 5.96
CA GLN A 156 -1.20 17.84 5.45
C GLN A 156 -0.80 17.43 4.03
N VAL A 157 -0.80 16.12 3.75
CA VAL A 157 -0.52 15.58 2.41
C VAL A 157 -1.62 15.99 1.42
N ILE A 158 -2.91 15.83 1.78
CA ILE A 158 -4.04 16.23 0.93
C ILE A 158 -4.02 17.72 0.60
N ALA A 159 -3.59 18.56 1.53
CA ALA A 159 -3.48 20.00 1.30
C ALA A 159 -2.43 20.36 0.24
N LYS A 160 -1.44 19.52 0.01
CA LYS A 160 -0.37 19.69 -1.00
C LYS A 160 -0.61 18.88 -2.27
N CYS A 161 -1.14 17.68 -2.10
CA CYS A 161 -1.32 16.69 -3.17
C CYS A 161 -2.77 16.16 -3.14
N PRO A 162 -3.60 16.41 -4.16
CA PRO A 162 -5.02 16.05 -4.13
C PRO A 162 -5.30 14.58 -4.48
N THR A 163 -4.28 13.73 -4.60
CA THR A 163 -4.47 12.34 -5.01
C THR A 163 -5.02 11.38 -3.94
N PRO A 164 -4.82 11.57 -2.62
CA PRO A 164 -5.47 10.72 -1.63
C PRO A 164 -6.99 10.95 -1.56
N TYR A 165 -7.74 9.85 -1.62
CA TYR A 165 -9.19 9.83 -1.41
C TYR A 165 -9.53 9.36 0.00
N LEU A 166 -10.66 9.83 0.53
CA LEU A 166 -11.17 9.42 1.84
C LEU A 166 -12.45 8.61 1.62
N ALA A 167 -12.47 7.39 2.15
CA ALA A 167 -13.65 6.53 2.14
C ALA A 167 -14.20 6.36 3.55
N ASN A 168 -15.46 6.72 3.76
CA ASN A 168 -16.15 6.51 5.02
C ASN A 168 -16.58 5.03 5.12
N MET A 169 -16.08 4.31 6.15
CA MET A 169 -16.25 2.87 6.34
C MET A 169 -16.98 2.55 7.65
#